data_bf181fbc1bb5da8dc7605988acd4119e
#
_entry.id   bf181fbc1bb5da8dc7605988acd4119e
#
_cell.length_a   1.000
_cell.length_b   1.000
_cell.length_c   1.000
_cell.angle_alpha   90.00
_cell.angle_beta   90.00
_cell.angle_gamma   90.00
#
_symmetry.space_group_name_H-M   'P 1'
#
loop_
_entity.id
_entity.type
_entity.pdbx_description
1 polymer ?
#
loop_
_entity_poly.entity_id
_entity_poly.type
_entity_poly.pdbx_seq_one_letter_code
_entity_poly.pdbx_strand_id
1 'polypeptide(L)'
;VIPAGDVLPSERMDTIMGKRYYIAYGSNLNIRQMQMRCPQSRIIGTSVIDDYELLFKGSKTGSYLTIEPKIGASVPVAVWEVTESDELALDRYEGFPDFYYKAEMKLPITGIRTGKVRVRDVFVYIMHEDRPLGIPSDYYVRTCLEGYASFGFDEEFLFTAVENSRRSYHEEYK
;
A
#
# COMPACT_ATOMS: atom_id res chain seq x y z
N VAL A 1 36.10 26.92 -17.92
CA VAL A 1 36.24 26.57 -16.48
C VAL A 1 34.85 26.51 -15.92
N ILE A 2 34.35 25.31 -15.71
CA ILE A 2 33.08 25.04 -15.02
C ILE A 2 33.40 25.10 -13.52
N PRO A 3 32.71 25.92 -12.72
CA PRO A 3 32.94 25.92 -11.28
C PRO A 3 32.51 24.56 -10.70
N ALA A 4 33.43 23.95 -9.97
CA ALA A 4 33.19 22.76 -9.21
C ALA A 4 32.21 23.08 -8.06
N GLY A 5 31.12 22.30 -8.00
CA GLY A 5 30.50 22.00 -6.71
C GLY A 5 29.23 22.71 -6.39
N ASP A 6 28.14 22.09 -6.74
CA ASP A 6 27.08 21.86 -5.80
C ASP A 6 26.62 20.43 -6.02
N VAL A 7 27.14 19.52 -5.21
CA VAL A 7 26.58 18.19 -5.08
C VAL A 7 25.23 18.40 -4.43
N LEU A 8 24.17 18.30 -5.22
CA LEU A 8 22.80 18.36 -4.74
C LEU A 8 22.61 17.23 -3.70
N PRO A 9 22.01 17.51 -2.55
CA PRO A 9 21.64 16.47 -1.59
C PRO A 9 20.88 15.37 -2.29
N SER A 10 21.09 14.11 -1.89
CA SER A 10 20.43 12.93 -2.49
C SER A 10 18.91 13.08 -2.60
N GLU A 11 18.29 13.81 -1.68
CA GLU A 11 16.87 14.14 -1.67
C GLU A 11 16.41 14.98 -2.89
N ARG A 12 17.25 15.87 -3.40
CA ARG A 12 16.95 16.64 -4.62
C ARG A 12 17.16 15.82 -5.89
N MET A 13 18.10 14.90 -5.89
CA MET A 13 18.31 14.00 -7.04
C MET A 13 17.15 13.03 -7.21
N ASP A 14 16.57 12.51 -6.11
CA ASP A 14 15.44 11.58 -6.16
C ASP A 14 14.18 12.26 -6.73
N THR A 15 13.94 13.53 -6.42
CA THR A 15 12.84 14.31 -7.02
C THR A 15 13.07 14.59 -8.50
N ILE A 16 14.31 14.85 -8.91
CA ILE A 16 14.67 15.10 -10.32
C ILE A 16 14.60 13.82 -11.16
N MET A 17 14.83 12.64 -10.55
CA MET A 17 14.78 11.34 -11.23
C MET A 17 13.38 10.71 -11.24
N GLY A 18 12.35 11.40 -10.75
CA GLY A 18 10.95 10.95 -10.82
C GLY A 18 10.62 9.78 -9.90
N LYS A 19 11.38 9.56 -8.84
CA LYS A 19 11.09 8.53 -7.82
C LYS A 19 10.11 9.05 -6.77
N ARG A 20 9.17 8.17 -6.39
CA ARG A 20 8.16 8.46 -5.37
C ARG A 20 8.10 7.34 -4.33
N TYR A 21 7.47 7.62 -3.19
CA TYR A 21 7.21 6.61 -2.15
C TYR A 21 5.77 6.13 -2.23
N TYR A 22 5.65 4.83 -2.42
CA TYR A 22 4.38 4.11 -2.55
C TYR A 22 4.09 3.31 -1.29
N ILE A 23 2.84 3.38 -0.83
CA ILE A 23 2.33 2.67 0.35
C ILE A 23 1.57 1.42 -0.06
N ALA A 24 2.04 0.26 0.42
CA ALA A 24 1.39 -1.02 0.24
C ALA A 24 0.76 -1.52 1.54
N TYR A 25 -0.49 -1.93 1.47
CA TYR A 25 -1.23 -2.50 2.61
C TYR A 25 -1.91 -3.84 2.29
N GLY A 26 -1.88 -4.30 1.06
CA GLY A 26 -2.53 -5.51 0.58
C GLY A 26 -1.58 -6.45 -0.16
N SER A 27 -1.94 -6.89 -1.37
CA SER A 27 -1.15 -7.85 -2.15
C SER A 27 0.27 -7.37 -2.50
N ASN A 28 0.49 -6.05 -2.56
CA ASN A 28 1.81 -5.48 -2.81
C ASN A 28 2.73 -5.47 -1.58
N LEU A 29 2.27 -5.97 -0.44
CA LEU A 29 3.12 -6.42 0.65
C LEU A 29 3.88 -7.71 0.32
N ASN A 30 3.37 -8.49 -0.63
CA ASN A 30 4.06 -9.68 -1.11
C ASN A 30 5.26 -9.27 -1.95
N ILE A 31 6.45 -9.45 -1.39
CA ILE A 31 7.72 -8.97 -1.97
C ILE A 31 7.94 -9.56 -3.36
N ARG A 32 7.66 -10.86 -3.53
CA ARG A 32 7.84 -11.55 -4.81
C ARG A 32 6.93 -10.95 -5.89
N GLN A 33 5.66 -10.73 -5.57
CA GLN A 33 4.71 -10.13 -6.52
C GLN A 33 5.08 -8.69 -6.85
N MET A 34 5.48 -7.91 -5.85
CA MET A 34 5.91 -6.53 -6.07
C MET A 34 7.15 -6.45 -6.96
N GLN A 35 8.14 -7.31 -6.74
CA GLN A 35 9.34 -7.37 -7.58
C GLN A 35 9.05 -7.74 -9.04
N MET A 36 8.09 -8.63 -9.28
CA MET A 36 7.66 -8.98 -10.63
C MET A 36 6.92 -7.82 -11.32
N ARG A 37 6.11 -7.11 -10.57
CA ARG A 37 5.28 -5.99 -11.05
C ARG A 37 6.09 -4.71 -11.25
N CYS A 38 6.98 -4.43 -10.32
CA CYS A 38 7.79 -3.23 -10.23
C CYS A 38 9.26 -3.58 -10.02
N PRO A 39 9.99 -4.01 -11.07
CA PRO A 39 11.33 -4.55 -10.90
C PRO A 39 12.38 -3.54 -10.42
N GLN A 40 12.11 -2.25 -10.52
CA GLN A 40 13.01 -1.19 -10.06
C GLN A 40 12.66 -0.67 -8.66
N SER A 41 11.60 -1.19 -8.05
CA SER A 41 11.18 -0.78 -6.71
C SER A 41 12.14 -1.25 -5.63
N ARG A 42 12.23 -0.47 -4.55
CA ARG A 42 13.03 -0.80 -3.37
C ARG A 42 12.22 -0.62 -2.09
N ILE A 43 12.38 -1.56 -1.16
CA ILE A 43 11.79 -1.42 0.17
C ILE A 43 12.55 -0.33 0.93
N ILE A 44 11.82 0.67 1.40
CA ILE A 44 12.38 1.77 2.20
C ILE A 44 12.18 1.51 3.69
N GLY A 45 10.99 1.08 4.06
CA GLY A 45 10.66 0.87 5.46
C GLY A 45 9.21 0.52 5.67
N THR A 46 8.74 0.78 6.87
CA THR A 46 7.36 0.53 7.30
C THR A 46 6.76 1.76 7.96
N SER A 47 5.44 1.80 8.01
CA SER A 47 4.69 2.83 8.71
C SER A 47 3.36 2.28 9.21
N VAL A 48 2.59 3.13 9.84
CA VAL A 48 1.21 2.87 10.25
C VAL A 48 0.35 4.05 9.83
N ILE A 49 -0.78 3.78 9.21
CA ILE A 49 -1.78 4.80 8.91
C ILE A 49 -2.79 4.77 10.05
N ASP A 50 -2.80 5.82 10.88
CA ASP A 50 -3.74 5.96 11.98
C ASP A 50 -5.11 6.43 11.48
N ASP A 51 -6.17 6.05 12.19
CA ASP A 51 -7.56 6.41 11.90
C ASP A 51 -8.06 5.94 10.52
N TYR A 52 -7.56 4.79 10.09
CA TYR A 52 -8.00 4.03 8.92
C TYR A 52 -8.20 2.57 9.28
N GLU A 53 -9.12 1.90 8.58
CA GLU A 53 -9.33 0.46 8.69
C GLU A 53 -9.17 -0.25 7.35
N LEU A 54 -8.81 -1.54 7.40
CA LEU A 54 -8.82 -2.44 6.26
C LEU A 54 -10.23 -2.97 5.98
N LEU A 55 -10.64 -2.91 4.71
CA LEU A 55 -11.89 -3.47 4.23
C LEU A 55 -11.65 -4.33 2.99
N PHE A 56 -12.46 -5.38 2.81
CA PHE A 56 -12.54 -6.11 1.56
C PHE A 56 -13.74 -5.62 0.77
N LYS A 57 -13.48 -5.03 -0.38
CA LYS A 57 -14.48 -4.49 -1.29
C LYS A 57 -14.13 -4.88 -2.72
N GLY A 58 -15.07 -4.74 -3.63
CA GLY A 58 -14.76 -5.02 -5.02
C GLY A 58 -15.95 -5.06 -5.93
N SER A 59 -15.93 -6.07 -6.78
CA SER A 59 -16.94 -6.34 -7.81
C SER A 59 -17.48 -7.76 -7.67
N LYS A 60 -18.42 -8.11 -8.56
CA LYS A 60 -18.93 -9.48 -8.65
C LYS A 60 -17.86 -10.54 -8.95
N THR A 61 -16.71 -10.13 -9.49
CA THR A 61 -15.63 -11.03 -9.90
C THR A 61 -14.51 -11.16 -8.86
N GLY A 62 -14.49 -10.35 -7.82
CA GLY A 62 -13.46 -10.43 -6.77
C GLY A 62 -13.53 -9.29 -5.78
N SER A 63 -13.05 -9.57 -4.58
CA SER A 63 -12.92 -8.59 -3.50
C SER A 63 -11.47 -8.47 -3.09
N TYR A 64 -11.03 -7.23 -2.90
CA TYR A 64 -9.66 -6.86 -2.63
C TYR A 64 -9.61 -5.88 -1.47
N LEU A 65 -8.43 -5.72 -0.86
CA LEU A 65 -8.24 -4.77 0.21
C LEU A 65 -8.30 -3.32 -0.26
N THR A 66 -8.93 -2.52 0.55
CA THR A 66 -8.87 -1.06 0.53
C THR A 66 -8.80 -0.53 1.95
N ILE A 67 -8.62 0.76 2.10
CA ILE A 67 -8.63 1.45 3.40
C ILE A 67 -9.66 2.57 3.38
N GLU A 68 -10.34 2.75 4.50
CA GLU A 68 -11.29 3.85 4.68
C GLU A 68 -11.11 4.47 6.08
N PRO A 69 -11.44 5.75 6.26
CA PRO A 69 -11.33 6.40 7.56
C PRO A 69 -12.16 5.70 8.64
N LYS A 70 -11.51 5.45 9.78
CA LYS A 70 -12.17 4.96 10.99
C LYS A 70 -11.38 5.37 12.22
N ILE A 71 -11.92 6.26 13.02
CA ILE A 71 -11.29 6.76 14.25
C ILE A 71 -10.95 5.59 15.19
N GLY A 72 -9.71 5.56 15.65
CA GLY A 72 -9.19 4.56 16.58
C GLY A 72 -8.68 3.27 15.93
N ALA A 73 -8.89 3.06 14.64
CA ALA A 73 -8.29 1.97 13.90
C ALA A 73 -6.91 2.35 13.34
N SER A 74 -6.14 1.38 12.89
CA SER A 74 -4.86 1.61 12.25
C SER A 74 -4.55 0.50 11.23
N VAL A 75 -3.69 0.84 10.26
CA VAL A 75 -3.30 -0.08 9.18
C VAL A 75 -1.78 -0.10 9.06
N PRO A 76 -1.14 -1.27 9.26
CA PRO A 76 0.29 -1.40 9.02
C PRO A 76 0.58 -1.41 7.52
N VAL A 77 1.63 -0.71 7.11
CA VAL A 77 1.97 -0.53 5.71
C VAL A 77 3.47 -0.67 5.47
N ALA A 78 3.84 -1.14 4.29
CA ALA A 78 5.19 -1.08 3.79
C ALA A 78 5.35 0.10 2.82
N VAL A 79 6.55 0.64 2.76
CA VAL A 79 6.88 1.77 1.91
C VAL A 79 7.91 1.34 0.88
N TRP A 80 7.57 1.54 -0.38
CA TRP A 80 8.41 1.25 -1.53
C TRP A 80 8.83 2.54 -2.23
N GLU A 81 10.08 2.64 -2.59
CA GLU A 81 10.53 3.65 -3.54
C GLU A 81 10.27 3.10 -4.95
N VAL A 82 9.55 3.84 -5.76
CA VAL A 82 9.14 3.42 -7.11
C VAL A 82 9.57 4.45 -8.14
N THR A 83 9.96 3.97 -9.32
CA THR A 83 10.23 4.81 -10.47
C THR A 83 8.93 5.19 -11.19
N GLU A 84 8.98 6.11 -12.12
CA GLU A 84 7.84 6.46 -12.97
C GLU A 84 7.30 5.24 -13.73
N SER A 85 8.18 4.40 -14.25
CA SER A 85 7.84 3.15 -14.93
C SER A 85 7.13 2.16 -13.99
N ASP A 86 7.61 2.02 -12.76
CA ASP A 86 6.95 1.20 -11.73
C ASP A 86 5.56 1.75 -11.38
N GLU A 87 5.42 3.06 -11.24
CA GLU A 87 4.13 3.69 -10.95
C GLU A 87 3.11 3.45 -12.08
N LEU A 88 3.53 3.52 -13.34
CA LEU A 88 2.66 3.17 -14.47
C LEU A 88 2.23 1.70 -14.45
N ALA A 89 3.11 0.80 -14.02
CA ALA A 89 2.75 -0.61 -13.83
C ALA A 89 1.74 -0.80 -12.69
N LEU A 90 1.91 -0.08 -11.59
CA LEU A 90 0.94 -0.05 -10.49
C LEU A 90 -0.41 0.51 -10.93
N ASP A 91 -0.42 1.60 -11.69
CA ASP A 91 -1.66 2.19 -12.24
C ASP A 91 -2.47 1.16 -13.03
N ARG A 92 -1.81 0.41 -13.89
CA ARG A 92 -2.48 -0.67 -14.65
C ARG A 92 -2.99 -1.79 -13.77
N TYR A 93 -2.18 -2.20 -12.80
CA TYR A 93 -2.54 -3.27 -11.88
C TYR A 93 -3.75 -2.92 -11.01
N GLU A 94 -3.79 -1.69 -10.51
CA GLU A 94 -4.86 -1.20 -9.64
C GLU A 94 -6.10 -0.73 -10.41
N GLY A 95 -6.06 -0.69 -11.74
CA GLY A 95 -7.15 -0.16 -12.56
C GLY A 95 -7.39 1.34 -12.29
N PHE A 96 -6.29 2.08 -12.10
CA PHE A 96 -6.35 3.53 -11.90
C PHE A 96 -6.76 4.25 -13.21
N PRO A 97 -7.63 5.25 -13.18
CA PRO A 97 -8.30 5.83 -12.00
C PRO A 97 -9.69 5.24 -11.68
N ASP A 98 -10.17 4.25 -12.45
CA ASP A 98 -11.57 3.81 -12.44
C ASP A 98 -11.92 2.90 -11.26
N PHE A 99 -11.00 2.00 -10.87
CA PHE A 99 -11.22 1.07 -9.77
C PHE A 99 -10.60 1.58 -8.46
N TYR A 100 -9.33 1.96 -8.50
CA TYR A 100 -8.64 2.67 -7.43
C TYR A 100 -8.29 4.08 -7.87
N TYR A 101 -8.25 5.01 -6.92
CA TYR A 101 -7.69 6.34 -7.09
C TYR A 101 -6.44 6.51 -6.22
N LYS A 102 -5.66 7.53 -6.48
CA LYS A 102 -4.46 7.86 -5.68
C LYS A 102 -4.77 8.94 -4.67
N ALA A 103 -4.35 8.72 -3.43
CA ALA A 103 -4.34 9.74 -2.38
C ALA A 103 -2.90 10.02 -1.95
N GLU A 104 -2.64 11.24 -1.54
CA GLU A 104 -1.35 11.65 -1.00
C GLU A 104 -1.45 11.83 0.51
N MET A 105 -0.41 11.40 1.21
CA MET A 105 -0.33 11.48 2.67
C MET A 105 1.09 11.87 3.09
N LYS A 106 1.21 12.33 4.33
CA LYS A 106 2.51 12.45 5.03
C LYS A 106 2.54 11.40 6.12
N LEU A 107 3.54 10.53 6.10
CA LEU A 107 3.68 9.47 7.10
C LEU A 107 5.10 9.43 7.69
N PRO A 108 5.21 9.09 8.98
CA PRO A 108 6.50 8.75 9.59
C PRO A 108 6.93 7.36 9.11
N ILE A 109 8.02 7.29 8.37
CA ILE A 109 8.57 6.03 7.85
C ILE A 109 9.72 5.59 8.72
N THR A 110 9.62 4.38 9.26
CA THR A 110 10.73 3.72 9.96
C THR A 110 11.58 2.97 8.94
N GLY A 111 12.81 3.41 8.74
CA GLY A 111 13.72 2.81 7.77
C GLY A 111 14.06 1.37 8.11
N ILE A 112 13.98 0.48 7.12
CA ILE A 112 14.18 -0.96 7.33
C ILE A 112 15.64 -1.31 7.68
N ARG A 113 16.59 -0.50 7.21
CA ARG A 113 18.02 -0.71 7.49
C ARG A 113 18.50 0.02 8.73
N THR A 114 18.00 1.22 8.98
CA THR A 114 18.53 2.14 9.99
C THR A 114 17.70 2.23 11.25
N GLY A 115 16.41 1.85 11.19
CA GLY A 115 15.43 2.08 12.25
C GLY A 115 15.11 3.56 12.48
N LYS A 116 15.67 4.47 11.68
CA LYS A 116 15.41 5.90 11.79
C LYS A 116 14.04 6.23 11.25
N VAL A 117 13.35 7.15 11.93
CA VAL A 117 12.04 7.64 11.53
C VAL A 117 12.18 8.96 10.78
N ARG A 118 11.58 9.02 9.59
CA ARG A 118 11.53 10.25 8.77
C ARG A 118 10.14 10.43 8.20
N VAL A 119 9.59 11.64 8.32
CA VAL A 119 8.32 11.99 7.68
C VAL A 119 8.54 12.20 6.18
N ARG A 120 7.72 11.54 5.36
CA ARG A 120 7.79 11.61 3.90
C ARG A 120 6.42 11.81 3.29
N ASP A 121 6.40 12.46 2.13
CA ASP A 121 5.25 12.47 1.24
C ASP A 121 5.15 11.11 0.55
N VAL A 122 3.99 10.49 0.62
CA VAL A 122 3.72 9.17 0.08
C VAL A 122 2.43 9.18 -0.72
N PHE A 123 2.25 8.22 -1.63
CA PHE A 123 0.97 7.99 -2.26
C PHE A 123 0.47 6.58 -2.01
N VAL A 124 -0.84 6.43 -2.05
CA VAL A 124 -1.54 5.18 -1.78
C VAL A 124 -2.71 5.02 -2.74
N TYR A 125 -2.98 3.80 -3.18
CA TYR A 125 -4.20 3.50 -3.93
C TYR A 125 -5.33 3.16 -2.98
N ILE A 126 -6.47 3.80 -3.18
CA ILE A 126 -7.69 3.57 -2.41
C ILE A 126 -8.81 3.23 -3.40
N MET A 127 -9.53 2.15 -3.15
CA MET A 127 -10.68 1.77 -3.96
C MET A 127 -11.78 2.82 -3.79
N HIS A 128 -12.47 3.17 -4.89
CA HIS A 128 -13.61 4.07 -4.80
C HIS A 128 -14.63 3.53 -3.80
N GLU A 129 -15.09 4.39 -2.90
CA GLU A 129 -15.83 4.03 -1.70
C GLU A 129 -17.22 3.46 -1.99
N ASP A 130 -17.77 3.70 -3.19
CA ASP A 130 -19.06 3.16 -3.64
C ASP A 130 -19.04 1.66 -3.98
N ARG A 131 -17.87 1.03 -3.98
CA ARG A 131 -17.77 -0.41 -4.20
C ARG A 131 -18.33 -1.19 -3.00
N PRO A 132 -19.04 -2.30 -3.24
CA PRO A 132 -19.65 -3.08 -2.16
C PRO A 132 -18.61 -3.86 -1.36
N LEU A 133 -18.93 -4.13 -0.11
CA LEU A 133 -18.21 -5.11 0.70
C LEU A 133 -18.32 -6.50 0.06
N GLY A 134 -17.29 -7.31 0.22
CA GLY A 134 -17.23 -8.63 -0.35
C GLY A 134 -16.29 -9.56 0.40
N ILE A 135 -16.36 -10.84 0.07
CA ILE A 135 -15.53 -11.91 0.64
C ILE A 135 -14.34 -12.15 -0.29
N PRO A 136 -13.09 -12.03 0.19
CA PRO A 136 -11.92 -12.28 -0.63
C PRO A 136 -11.75 -13.78 -0.93
N SER A 137 -11.02 -14.09 -2.01
CA SER A 137 -10.57 -15.46 -2.27
C SER A 137 -9.48 -15.87 -1.27
N ASP A 138 -9.38 -17.17 -1.00
CA ASP A 138 -8.33 -17.72 -0.14
C ASP A 138 -6.93 -17.45 -0.71
N TYR A 139 -6.81 -17.47 -2.03
CA TYR A 139 -5.55 -17.13 -2.72
C TYR A 139 -5.10 -15.71 -2.44
N TYR A 140 -6.01 -14.73 -2.53
CA TYR A 140 -5.69 -13.32 -2.26
C TYR A 140 -5.30 -13.10 -0.79
N VAL A 141 -6.04 -13.69 0.14
CA VAL A 141 -5.72 -13.62 1.57
C VAL A 141 -4.34 -14.22 1.85
N ARG A 142 -4.03 -15.37 1.27
CA ARG A 142 -2.72 -16.03 1.43
C ARG A 142 -1.58 -15.17 0.88
N THR A 143 -1.79 -14.55 -0.26
CA THR A 143 -0.82 -13.60 -0.85
C THR A 143 -0.52 -12.44 0.10
N CYS A 144 -1.55 -11.87 0.71
CA CYS A 144 -1.39 -10.81 1.72
C CYS A 144 -0.68 -11.31 2.98
N LEU A 145 -1.03 -12.52 3.47
CA LEU A 145 -0.40 -13.13 4.65
C LEU A 145 1.11 -13.34 4.47
N GLU A 146 1.54 -13.76 3.30
CA GLU A 146 2.97 -13.87 2.98
C GLU A 146 3.67 -12.51 3.09
N GLY A 147 3.03 -11.45 2.65
CA GLY A 147 3.53 -10.09 2.80
C GLY A 147 3.60 -9.65 4.26
N TYR A 148 2.56 -9.92 5.04
CA TYR A 148 2.54 -9.64 6.49
C TYR A 148 3.69 -10.35 7.19
N ALA A 149 3.92 -11.62 6.89
CA ALA A 149 5.03 -12.40 7.46
C ALA A 149 6.39 -11.78 7.11
N SER A 150 6.57 -11.35 5.87
CA SER A 150 7.84 -10.74 5.41
C SER A 150 8.18 -9.44 6.15
N PHE A 151 7.18 -8.64 6.51
CA PHE A 151 7.37 -7.38 7.24
C PHE A 151 7.20 -7.51 8.75
N GLY A 152 6.84 -8.68 9.27
CA GLY A 152 6.61 -8.90 10.69
C GLY A 152 5.35 -8.20 11.21
N PHE A 153 4.35 -7.98 10.36
CA PHE A 153 3.08 -7.38 10.76
C PHE A 153 2.19 -8.38 11.48
N ASP A 154 1.36 -7.89 12.41
CA ASP A 154 0.38 -8.68 13.11
C ASP A 154 -0.75 -9.12 12.15
N GLU A 155 -0.91 -10.42 11.98
CA GLU A 155 -1.91 -11.02 11.10
C GLU A 155 -3.35 -10.68 11.52
N GLU A 156 -3.58 -10.31 12.78
CA GLU A 156 -4.90 -9.96 13.31
C GLU A 156 -5.54 -8.78 12.53
N PHE A 157 -4.76 -7.84 12.04
CA PHE A 157 -5.28 -6.78 11.17
C PHE A 157 -6.01 -7.35 9.95
N LEU A 158 -5.42 -8.36 9.33
CA LEU A 158 -5.97 -8.99 8.13
C LEU A 158 -7.15 -9.90 8.48
N PHE A 159 -7.03 -10.72 9.50
CA PHE A 159 -8.11 -11.62 9.94
C PHE A 159 -9.33 -10.85 10.41
N THR A 160 -9.15 -9.75 11.13
CA THR A 160 -10.25 -8.87 11.54
C THR A 160 -10.98 -8.31 10.31
N ALA A 161 -10.27 -7.91 9.27
CA ALA A 161 -10.87 -7.44 8.03
C ALA A 161 -11.68 -8.55 7.32
N VAL A 162 -11.17 -9.78 7.29
CA VAL A 162 -11.89 -10.95 6.73
C VAL A 162 -13.17 -11.23 7.51
N GLU A 163 -13.09 -11.28 8.83
CA GLU A 163 -14.23 -11.53 9.72
C GLU A 163 -15.32 -10.47 9.55
N ASN A 164 -14.93 -9.19 9.55
CA ASN A 164 -15.86 -8.08 9.38
C ASN A 164 -16.56 -8.15 8.01
N SER A 165 -15.83 -8.49 6.96
CA SER A 165 -16.40 -8.65 5.62
C SER A 165 -17.40 -9.79 5.54
N ARG A 166 -17.11 -10.94 6.15
CA ARG A 166 -18.02 -12.09 6.21
C ARG A 166 -19.30 -11.76 6.97
N ARG A 167 -19.16 -11.08 8.10
CA ARG A 167 -20.33 -10.69 8.95
C ARG A 167 -21.24 -9.75 8.18
N SER A 168 -20.70 -8.70 7.60
CA SER A 168 -21.47 -7.71 6.85
C SER A 168 -22.14 -8.33 5.63
N TYR A 169 -21.47 -9.23 4.92
CA TYR A 169 -22.05 -9.94 3.78
C TYR A 169 -23.26 -10.78 4.21
N HIS A 170 -23.17 -11.50 5.33
CA HIS A 170 -24.28 -12.30 5.83
C HIS A 170 -25.46 -11.49 6.36
N GLU A 171 -25.23 -10.28 6.84
CA GLU A 171 -26.29 -9.36 7.29
C GLU A 171 -27.05 -8.72 6.14
N GLU A 172 -26.37 -8.44 5.04
CA GLU A 172 -26.96 -7.79 3.86
C GLU A 172 -27.80 -8.75 3.00
N TYR A 173 -27.55 -10.06 3.09
CA TYR A 173 -28.23 -11.09 2.30
C TYR A 173 -29.15 -12.02 3.13
N LYS A 174 -29.54 -11.62 4.34
CA LYS A 174 -30.61 -12.23 5.12
C LYS A 174 -31.96 -11.59 4.85
#